data_223070bb653a0f0d70c1cff8d054341d
#
_entry.id   223070bb653a0f0d70c1cff8d054341d
#
_cell.length_a   1.000
_cell.length_b   1.000
_cell.length_c   1.000
_cell.angle_alpha   90.00
_cell.angle_beta   90.00
_cell.angle_gamma   90.00
#
_symmetry.space_group_name_H-M   'P 1'
#
loop_
_entity.id
_entity.type
_entity.pdbx_description
1 polymer ?
#
loop_
_entity_poly.entity_id
_entity_poly.type
_entity_poly.pdbx_seq_one_letter_code
_entity_poly.pdbx_strand_id
1 'polypeptide(L)'
;LKQELNLTMSPEKTLITHGHDKARFLGYDITISKNQAVKKTKGGVKRAYNGRVVLLLPKEKWMGKLQEYRALNIQKDGTGKEIWMPVARNGLQNKEPIEILAQFNGEIRGIYNYYRLARNVSVLNKFCYVMEYSMYKTIARKMRCSAAKVKKKYTRDRIFGIEYETKHGIKRAEFYHNGFRKSAPSKLDMDTT
;
A
#
# COMPACT_ATOMS: atom_id res chain seq x y z
N LEU A 1 -23.31 -2.25 29.91
CA LEU A 1 -23.28 -1.09 29.00
C LEU A 1 -24.59 -0.34 28.98
N LYS A 2 -25.75 -1.03 28.80
CA LYS A 2 -27.07 -0.38 28.79
C LYS A 2 -27.47 0.16 30.16
N GLN A 3 -27.10 -0.52 31.24
CA GLN A 3 -27.41 -0.11 32.60
C GLN A 3 -26.50 0.98 33.17
N GLU A 4 -25.23 1.02 32.74
CA GLU A 4 -24.23 1.95 33.32
C GLU A 4 -23.97 3.18 32.42
N LEU A 5 -24.01 3.02 31.08
CA LEU A 5 -23.65 4.08 30.15
C LEU A 5 -24.82 4.58 29.29
N ASN A 6 -26.02 4.03 29.45
CA ASN A 6 -27.21 4.34 28.63
C ASN A 6 -26.97 4.24 27.11
N LEU A 7 -26.01 3.39 26.69
CA LEU A 7 -25.64 3.20 25.30
C LEU A 7 -26.32 1.94 24.74
N THR A 8 -26.96 2.09 23.60
CA THR A 8 -27.56 0.98 22.85
C THR A 8 -26.57 0.49 21.81
N MET A 9 -26.19 -0.79 21.86
CA MET A 9 -25.37 -1.39 20.80
C MET A 9 -26.21 -1.55 19.53
N SER A 10 -25.63 -1.15 18.38
CA SER A 10 -26.25 -1.41 17.08
C SER A 10 -26.10 -2.89 16.74
N PRO A 11 -27.18 -3.68 16.60
CA PRO A 11 -27.11 -5.10 16.24
C PRO A 11 -26.41 -5.32 14.89
N GLU A 12 -26.60 -4.40 13.94
CA GLU A 12 -26.01 -4.48 12.59
C GLU A 12 -24.50 -4.26 12.58
N LYS A 13 -23.95 -3.57 13.58
CA LYS A 13 -22.52 -3.26 13.69
C LYS A 13 -21.79 -4.15 14.69
N THR A 14 -22.51 -4.95 15.45
CA THR A 14 -21.94 -5.83 16.48
C THR A 14 -21.95 -7.26 15.98
N LEU A 15 -20.80 -7.76 15.56
CA LEU A 15 -20.62 -9.12 15.06
C LEU A 15 -19.75 -9.92 16.03
N ILE A 16 -20.23 -11.09 16.42
CA ILE A 16 -19.40 -12.11 17.09
C ILE A 16 -18.79 -12.97 16.00
N THR A 17 -17.47 -12.86 15.83
CA THR A 17 -16.73 -13.56 14.78
C THR A 17 -15.82 -14.60 15.40
N HIS A 18 -15.77 -15.81 14.82
CA HIS A 18 -14.80 -16.81 15.26
C HIS A 18 -13.37 -16.30 15.10
N GLY A 19 -12.49 -16.51 16.10
CA GLY A 19 -11.16 -15.90 16.14
C GLY A 19 -10.25 -16.18 14.93
N HIS A 20 -10.54 -17.25 14.20
CA HIS A 20 -9.81 -17.57 12.95
C HIS A 20 -10.43 -16.95 11.69
N ASP A 21 -11.63 -16.43 11.78
CA ASP A 21 -12.23 -15.66 10.70
C ASP A 21 -11.69 -14.22 10.72
N LYS A 22 -11.93 -13.50 9.65
CA LYS A 22 -11.44 -12.12 9.53
C LYS A 22 -12.47 -11.15 10.08
N ALA A 23 -12.15 -10.50 11.19
CA ALA A 23 -12.92 -9.36 11.68
C ALA A 23 -12.37 -8.07 11.11
N ARG A 24 -13.22 -7.18 10.58
CA ARG A 24 -12.82 -5.88 10.06
C ARG A 24 -12.77 -4.85 11.18
N PHE A 25 -11.58 -4.23 11.39
CA PHE A 25 -11.42 -3.15 12.35
C PHE A 25 -10.41 -2.11 11.86
N LEU A 26 -10.78 -0.84 11.87
CA LEU A 26 -9.95 0.28 11.40
C LEU A 26 -9.29 0.02 10.02
N GLY A 27 -10.04 -0.55 9.11
CA GLY A 27 -9.55 -0.85 7.75
C GLY A 27 -8.61 -2.05 7.63
N TYR A 28 -8.23 -2.71 8.73
CA TYR A 28 -7.50 -3.97 8.74
C TYR A 28 -8.46 -5.16 8.84
N ASP A 29 -8.03 -6.31 8.34
CA ASP A 29 -8.57 -7.60 8.71
C ASP A 29 -7.77 -8.14 9.90
N ILE A 30 -8.44 -8.43 11.01
CA ILE A 30 -7.86 -9.03 12.21
C ILE A 30 -8.24 -10.51 12.23
N THR A 31 -7.28 -11.36 12.48
CA THR A 31 -7.50 -12.81 12.61
C THR A 31 -6.46 -13.44 13.53
N ILE A 32 -6.75 -14.63 14.03
CA ILE A 32 -5.80 -15.43 14.80
C ILE A 32 -5.12 -16.42 13.86
N SER A 33 -3.80 -16.48 13.90
CA SER A 33 -3.01 -17.36 13.04
C SER A 33 -3.22 -18.84 13.38
N LYS A 34 -3.53 -19.66 12.36
CA LYS A 34 -3.65 -21.13 12.42
C LYS A 34 -2.35 -21.85 12.03
N ASN A 35 -1.25 -21.16 11.82
CA ASN A 35 -0.06 -21.78 11.26
C ASN A 35 0.63 -22.67 12.29
N GLN A 36 0.59 -23.97 12.07
CA GLN A 36 1.33 -24.98 12.88
C GLN A 36 2.74 -25.25 12.34
N ALA A 37 3.20 -24.51 11.33
CA ALA A 37 4.52 -24.69 10.77
C ALA A 37 5.60 -24.49 11.85
N VAL A 38 6.57 -25.37 11.81
CA VAL A 38 7.69 -25.39 12.74
C VAL A 38 8.88 -24.69 12.08
N LYS A 39 9.47 -23.70 12.75
CA LYS A 39 10.71 -23.06 12.33
C LYS A 39 11.90 -23.68 13.03
N LYS A 40 12.88 -24.16 12.28
CA LYS A 40 14.20 -24.50 12.79
C LYS A 40 14.97 -23.21 13.07
N THR A 41 15.46 -23.01 14.28
CA THR A 41 16.31 -21.87 14.68
C THR A 41 17.60 -22.43 15.29
N LYS A 42 18.63 -21.59 15.44
CA LYS A 42 19.89 -21.98 16.08
C LYS A 42 19.72 -22.56 17.53
N GLY A 43 18.61 -22.23 18.19
CA GLY A 43 18.26 -22.71 19.54
C GLY A 43 17.20 -23.82 19.56
N GLY A 44 16.96 -24.54 18.43
CA GLY A 44 15.99 -25.63 18.33
C GLY A 44 14.76 -25.31 17.51
N VAL A 45 13.75 -26.15 17.65
CA VAL A 45 12.51 -26.07 16.87
C VAL A 45 11.48 -25.22 17.61
N LYS A 46 10.99 -24.12 16.98
CA LYS A 46 9.94 -23.27 17.56
C LYS A 46 8.68 -23.27 16.67
N ARG A 47 7.51 -23.36 17.29
CA ARG A 47 6.24 -23.15 16.59
C ARG A 47 6.16 -21.71 16.06
N ALA A 48 5.85 -21.55 14.77
CA ALA A 48 5.70 -20.25 14.17
C ALA A 48 4.25 -19.74 14.33
N TYR A 49 4.08 -18.59 14.97
CA TYR A 49 2.88 -17.74 14.91
C TYR A 49 1.51 -18.38 15.23
N ASN A 50 1.41 -19.56 15.81
CA ASN A 50 0.13 -20.14 16.18
C ASN A 50 -0.49 -19.38 17.36
N GLY A 51 -1.82 -19.12 17.29
CA GLY A 51 -2.54 -18.41 18.33
C GLY A 51 -2.24 -16.90 18.47
N ARG A 52 -1.45 -16.30 17.55
CA ARG A 52 -1.16 -14.87 17.58
C ARG A 52 -2.16 -14.08 16.76
N VAL A 53 -2.57 -12.92 17.29
CA VAL A 53 -3.35 -11.93 16.54
C VAL A 53 -2.52 -11.39 15.38
N VAL A 54 -3.11 -11.36 14.19
CA VAL A 54 -2.49 -10.91 12.95
C VAL A 54 -3.35 -9.83 12.32
N LEU A 55 -2.72 -8.71 11.99
CA LEU A 55 -3.31 -7.65 11.18
C LEU A 55 -2.99 -7.92 9.72
N LEU A 56 -3.99 -7.85 8.85
CA LEU A 56 -3.84 -8.01 7.41
C LEU A 56 -4.36 -6.77 6.68
N LEU A 57 -3.70 -6.42 5.59
CA LEU A 57 -4.20 -5.45 4.63
C LEU A 57 -5.18 -6.15 3.68
N PRO A 58 -6.47 -5.76 3.67
CA PRO A 58 -7.47 -6.34 2.78
C PRO A 58 -7.20 -5.99 1.32
N LYS A 59 -7.48 -6.95 0.40
CA LYS A 59 -7.27 -6.76 -1.04
C LYS A 59 -8.09 -5.57 -1.57
N GLU A 60 -9.34 -5.48 -1.20
CA GLU A 60 -10.26 -4.43 -1.65
C GLU A 60 -9.81 -3.01 -1.24
N LYS A 61 -9.08 -2.87 -0.13
CA LYS A 61 -8.62 -1.55 0.34
C LYS A 61 -7.55 -0.95 -0.58
N TRP A 62 -6.50 -1.70 -0.87
CA TRP A 62 -5.44 -1.19 -1.75
C TRP A 62 -5.85 -1.18 -3.23
N MET A 63 -6.72 -2.11 -3.67
CA MET A 63 -7.30 -2.06 -5.01
C MET A 63 -8.25 -0.88 -5.17
N GLY A 64 -9.13 -0.65 -4.18
CA GLY A 64 -10.04 0.49 -4.17
C GLY A 64 -9.28 1.82 -4.26
N LYS A 65 -8.11 1.94 -3.60
CA LYS A 65 -7.26 3.13 -3.73
C LYS A 65 -6.70 3.32 -5.15
N LEU A 66 -6.30 2.25 -5.84
CA LEU A 66 -5.88 2.35 -7.24
C LEU A 66 -7.00 2.85 -8.17
N GLN A 67 -8.24 2.42 -7.90
CA GLN A 67 -9.42 2.87 -8.66
C GLN A 67 -9.79 4.32 -8.30
N GLU A 68 -9.78 4.69 -7.02
CA GLU A 68 -10.00 6.05 -6.53
C GLU A 68 -9.02 7.04 -7.15
N TYR A 69 -7.74 6.65 -7.22
CA TYR A 69 -6.69 7.44 -7.89
C TYR A 69 -6.79 7.40 -9.41
N ARG A 70 -7.70 6.62 -9.97
CA ARG A 70 -7.81 6.40 -11.43
C ARG A 70 -6.49 5.96 -12.06
N ALA A 71 -5.73 5.15 -11.33
CA ALA A 71 -4.43 4.64 -11.76
C ALA A 71 -4.53 3.26 -12.44
N LEU A 72 -5.64 2.55 -12.24
CA LEU A 72 -5.87 1.19 -12.70
C LEU A 72 -7.19 1.06 -13.45
N ASN A 73 -7.14 0.42 -14.61
CA ASN A 73 -8.30 -0.14 -15.31
C ASN A 73 -8.22 -1.66 -15.24
N ILE A 74 -9.33 -2.31 -14.91
CA ILE A 74 -9.44 -3.76 -14.85
C ILE A 74 -10.36 -4.20 -15.99
N GLN A 75 -9.84 -4.99 -16.90
CA GLN A 75 -10.59 -5.62 -17.98
C GLN A 75 -10.62 -7.13 -17.77
N LYS A 76 -11.62 -7.79 -18.33
CA LYS A 76 -11.65 -9.25 -18.37
C LYS A 76 -11.26 -9.71 -19.78
N ASP A 77 -10.40 -10.70 -19.88
CA ASP A 77 -10.12 -11.35 -21.14
C ASP A 77 -11.28 -12.29 -21.56
N GLY A 78 -11.18 -12.87 -22.74
CA GLY A 78 -12.18 -13.82 -23.26
C GLY A 78 -12.39 -15.07 -22.39
N THR A 79 -11.50 -15.33 -21.43
CA THR A 79 -11.59 -16.44 -20.46
C THR A 79 -12.16 -15.99 -19.11
N GLY A 80 -12.50 -14.71 -18.95
CA GLY A 80 -13.00 -14.12 -17.71
C GLY A 80 -11.90 -13.73 -16.69
N LYS A 81 -10.62 -13.89 -17.05
CA LYS A 81 -9.49 -13.52 -16.21
C LYS A 81 -9.29 -12.00 -16.18
N GLU A 82 -9.05 -11.46 -15.00
CA GLU A 82 -8.76 -10.03 -14.84
C GLU A 82 -7.39 -9.65 -15.41
N ILE A 83 -7.39 -8.69 -16.32
CA ILE A 83 -6.18 -8.04 -16.84
C ILE A 83 -6.09 -6.65 -16.20
N TRP A 84 -5.00 -6.41 -15.51
CA TRP A 84 -4.76 -5.14 -14.84
C TRP A 84 -3.93 -4.21 -15.72
N MET A 85 -4.55 -3.10 -16.09
CA MET A 85 -3.93 -2.12 -16.97
C MET A 85 -3.70 -0.80 -16.22
N PRO A 86 -2.44 -0.46 -15.88
CA PRO A 86 -2.14 0.88 -15.38
C PRO A 86 -2.54 1.92 -16.44
N VAL A 87 -3.19 3.02 -16.03
CA VAL A 87 -3.65 4.08 -16.91
C VAL A 87 -3.09 5.43 -16.50
N ALA A 88 -3.01 6.37 -17.46
CA ALA A 88 -2.59 7.74 -17.19
C ALA A 88 -3.67 8.49 -16.37
N ARG A 89 -3.25 9.27 -15.40
CA ARG A 89 -4.13 10.10 -14.58
C ARG A 89 -4.31 11.47 -15.23
N ASN A 90 -5.40 11.64 -15.95
CA ASN A 90 -5.67 12.84 -16.74
C ASN A 90 -5.68 14.14 -15.91
N GLY A 91 -6.19 14.10 -14.69
CA GLY A 91 -6.22 15.25 -13.79
C GLY A 91 -4.85 15.78 -13.37
N LEU A 92 -3.76 15.03 -13.61
CA LEU A 92 -2.41 15.45 -13.27
C LEU A 92 -1.59 15.96 -14.48
N GLN A 93 -2.14 15.92 -15.70
CA GLN A 93 -1.38 16.28 -16.90
C GLN A 93 -0.89 17.74 -16.91
N ASN A 94 -1.62 18.64 -16.27
CA ASN A 94 -1.27 20.07 -16.22
C ASN A 94 -0.17 20.38 -15.20
N LYS A 95 0.13 19.44 -14.28
CA LYS A 95 1.18 19.60 -13.28
C LYS A 95 2.57 19.38 -13.87
N GLU A 96 3.58 19.97 -13.25
CA GLU A 96 4.96 19.69 -13.62
C GLU A 96 5.36 18.25 -13.31
N PRO A 97 6.29 17.63 -14.08
CA PRO A 97 6.71 16.24 -13.86
C PRO A 97 7.17 15.95 -12.42
N ILE A 98 7.81 16.91 -11.78
CA ILE A 98 8.25 16.82 -10.38
C ILE A 98 7.05 16.77 -9.42
N GLU A 99 6.01 17.56 -9.67
CA GLU A 99 4.79 17.57 -8.86
C GLU A 99 4.00 16.28 -9.04
N ILE A 100 3.96 15.74 -10.26
CA ILE A 100 3.36 14.43 -10.55
C ILE A 100 4.09 13.37 -9.72
N LEU A 101 5.42 13.34 -9.77
CA LEU A 101 6.25 12.40 -9.00
C LEU A 101 6.00 12.53 -7.50
N ALA A 102 5.97 13.77 -6.99
CA ALA A 102 5.74 14.04 -5.57
C ALA A 102 4.37 13.53 -5.11
N GLN A 103 3.32 13.71 -5.92
CA GLN A 103 1.98 13.23 -5.61
C GLN A 103 1.91 11.70 -5.57
N PHE A 104 2.47 11.00 -6.56
CA PHE A 104 2.52 9.54 -6.57
C PHE A 104 3.28 9.00 -5.36
N ASN A 105 4.41 9.61 -5.02
CA ASN A 105 5.19 9.26 -3.83
C ASN A 105 4.42 9.49 -2.53
N GLY A 106 3.69 10.61 -2.42
CA GLY A 106 2.85 10.93 -1.26
C GLY A 106 1.76 9.90 -1.04
N GLU A 107 1.07 9.49 -2.11
CA GLU A 107 0.01 8.48 -2.07
C GLU A 107 0.55 7.09 -1.70
N ILE A 108 1.72 6.70 -2.23
CA ILE A 108 2.38 5.43 -1.88
C ILE A 108 2.81 5.43 -0.42
N ARG A 109 3.45 6.51 0.06
CA ARG A 109 3.86 6.63 1.47
C ARG A 109 2.64 6.64 2.40
N GLY A 110 1.56 7.32 2.02
CA GLY A 110 0.34 7.39 2.82
C GLY A 110 -0.26 6.02 3.07
N ILE A 111 -0.46 5.22 2.03
CA ILE A 111 -1.00 3.86 2.20
C ILE A 111 -0.03 2.95 2.98
N TYR A 112 1.28 3.07 2.73
CA TYR A 112 2.28 2.29 3.46
C TYR A 112 2.32 2.67 4.94
N ASN A 113 2.37 3.94 5.27
CA ASN A 113 2.40 4.41 6.66
C ASN A 113 1.17 3.94 7.44
N TYR A 114 0.00 3.91 6.82
CA TYR A 114 -1.22 3.41 7.43
C TYR A 114 -1.15 1.89 7.66
N TYR A 115 -0.70 1.12 6.66
CA TYR A 115 -0.74 -0.35 6.70
C TYR A 115 0.59 -1.03 7.06
N ARG A 116 1.60 -0.28 7.50
CA ARG A 116 2.94 -0.82 7.83
C ARG A 116 2.96 -1.89 8.93
N LEU A 117 1.90 -1.99 9.74
CA LEU A 117 1.74 -3.01 10.77
C LEU A 117 1.17 -4.32 10.22
N ALA A 118 0.62 -4.33 9.01
CA ALA A 118 0.06 -5.51 8.40
C ALA A 118 1.13 -6.58 8.13
N ARG A 119 0.82 -7.84 8.44
CA ARG A 119 1.71 -8.97 8.16
C ARG A 119 1.99 -9.15 6.66
N ASN A 120 0.98 -8.87 5.83
CA ASN A 120 1.03 -8.98 4.38
C ASN A 120 1.31 -7.65 3.68
N VAL A 121 1.94 -6.68 4.35
CA VAL A 121 2.23 -5.34 3.79
C VAL A 121 3.02 -5.40 2.47
N SER A 122 3.79 -6.46 2.24
CA SER A 122 4.51 -6.70 0.98
C SER A 122 3.60 -6.75 -0.26
N VAL A 123 2.28 -6.95 -0.09
CA VAL A 123 1.31 -6.86 -1.20
C VAL A 123 1.30 -5.46 -1.83
N LEU A 124 1.73 -4.43 -1.10
CA LEU A 124 1.90 -3.08 -1.63
C LEU A 124 2.97 -2.98 -2.73
N ASN A 125 3.82 -3.99 -2.94
CA ASN A 125 4.69 -4.05 -4.12
C ASN A 125 3.86 -4.07 -5.42
N LYS A 126 2.71 -4.77 -5.42
CA LYS A 126 1.79 -4.79 -6.57
C LYS A 126 1.13 -3.42 -6.76
N PHE A 127 0.72 -2.78 -5.67
CA PHE A 127 0.20 -1.42 -5.69
C PHE A 127 1.23 -0.44 -6.27
N CYS A 128 2.46 -0.46 -5.77
CA CYS A 128 3.55 0.40 -6.20
C CYS A 128 3.87 0.21 -7.68
N TYR A 129 3.90 -1.03 -8.16
CA TYR A 129 4.09 -1.35 -9.57
C TYR A 129 3.03 -0.69 -10.47
N VAL A 130 1.75 -0.79 -10.11
CA VAL A 130 0.67 -0.15 -10.87
C VAL A 130 0.82 1.37 -10.84
N MET A 131 1.14 1.95 -9.68
CA MET A 131 1.36 3.38 -9.51
C MET A 131 2.54 3.88 -10.35
N GLU A 132 3.65 3.13 -10.38
CA GLU A 132 4.84 3.46 -11.18
C GLU A 132 4.51 3.53 -12.68
N TYR A 133 3.84 2.50 -13.21
CA TYR A 133 3.47 2.51 -14.62
C TYR A 133 2.39 3.54 -14.96
N SER A 134 1.47 3.81 -14.05
CA SER A 134 0.50 4.89 -14.19
C SER A 134 1.20 6.26 -14.24
N MET A 135 2.22 6.48 -13.41
CA MET A 135 3.05 7.69 -13.42
C MET A 135 3.78 7.85 -14.75
N TYR A 136 4.43 6.79 -15.25
CA TYR A 136 5.09 6.85 -16.57
C TYR A 136 4.12 7.25 -17.67
N LYS A 137 2.93 6.66 -17.70
CA LYS A 137 1.89 6.99 -18.69
C LYS A 137 1.36 8.41 -18.52
N THR A 138 1.26 8.92 -17.29
CA THR A 138 0.81 10.29 -16.99
C THR A 138 1.82 11.32 -17.52
N ILE A 139 3.12 11.13 -17.21
CA ILE A 139 4.19 11.99 -17.69
C ILE A 139 4.33 11.89 -19.22
N ALA A 140 4.27 10.67 -19.76
CA ALA A 140 4.34 10.43 -21.21
C ALA A 140 3.25 11.17 -21.97
N ARG A 141 2.03 11.20 -21.43
CA ARG A 141 0.90 11.94 -22.02
C ARG A 141 1.13 13.45 -21.99
N LYS A 142 1.63 14.01 -20.87
CA LYS A 142 2.03 15.42 -20.80
C LYS A 142 3.11 15.74 -21.85
N MET A 143 4.10 14.88 -21.98
CA MET A 143 5.24 15.10 -22.89
C MET A 143 4.97 14.65 -24.33
N ARG A 144 3.76 14.18 -24.64
CA ARG A 144 3.38 13.64 -25.97
C ARG A 144 4.39 12.60 -26.51
N CYS A 145 4.83 11.69 -25.66
CA CYS A 145 5.78 10.64 -26.00
C CYS A 145 5.35 9.27 -25.40
N SER A 146 6.10 8.20 -25.69
CA SER A 146 5.81 6.89 -25.11
C SER A 146 6.29 6.77 -23.66
N ALA A 147 5.60 5.94 -22.85
CA ALA A 147 6.00 5.65 -21.47
C ALA A 147 7.42 5.05 -21.39
N ALA A 148 7.83 4.26 -22.40
CA ALA A 148 9.17 3.70 -22.51
C ALA A 148 10.23 4.81 -22.65
N LYS A 149 9.94 5.86 -23.43
CA LYS A 149 10.81 7.03 -23.62
C LYS A 149 10.98 7.81 -22.31
N VAL A 150 9.89 8.01 -21.57
CA VAL A 150 9.91 8.64 -20.23
C VAL A 150 10.77 7.81 -19.27
N LYS A 151 10.52 6.50 -19.19
CA LYS A 151 11.30 5.62 -18.33
C LYS A 151 12.80 5.71 -18.67
N LYS A 152 13.17 5.59 -19.96
CA LYS A 152 14.59 5.68 -20.39
C LYS A 152 15.23 7.02 -20.04
N LYS A 153 14.51 8.14 -20.22
CA LYS A 153 15.02 9.50 -19.98
C LYS A 153 15.32 9.77 -18.50
N TYR A 154 14.45 9.31 -17.60
CA TYR A 154 14.49 9.70 -16.20
C TYR A 154 14.99 8.60 -15.25
N THR A 155 15.29 7.39 -15.76
CA THR A 155 15.83 6.30 -14.92
C THR A 155 17.36 6.32 -14.97
N ARG A 156 18.00 6.41 -13.78
CA ARG A 156 19.43 6.20 -13.55
C ARG A 156 19.57 5.16 -12.45
N ASP A 157 20.51 4.25 -12.57
CA ASP A 157 20.77 3.19 -11.58
C ASP A 157 19.51 2.39 -11.18
N ARG A 158 18.63 2.12 -12.16
CA ARG A 158 17.34 1.47 -12.01
C ARG A 158 16.29 2.24 -11.19
N ILE A 159 16.58 3.46 -10.76
CA ILE A 159 15.66 4.32 -10.01
C ILE A 159 15.18 5.44 -10.92
N PHE A 160 13.87 5.59 -11.02
CA PHE A 160 13.27 6.73 -11.71
C PHE A 160 13.39 7.98 -10.83
N GLY A 161 13.84 9.09 -11.41
CA GLY A 161 13.96 10.35 -10.68
C GLY A 161 14.02 11.55 -11.61
N ILE A 162 13.55 12.68 -11.10
CA ILE A 162 13.49 13.96 -11.82
C ILE A 162 14.41 14.95 -11.13
N GLU A 163 15.28 15.59 -11.88
CA GLU A 163 16.16 16.65 -11.40
C GLU A 163 15.41 17.98 -11.37
N TYR A 164 15.68 18.77 -10.35
CA TYR A 164 15.12 20.11 -10.19
C TYR A 164 16.11 21.02 -9.49
N GLU A 165 16.03 22.30 -9.83
CA GLU A 165 16.90 23.33 -9.27
C GLU A 165 16.38 23.79 -7.91
N THR A 166 17.31 24.01 -6.99
CA THR A 166 17.07 24.61 -5.68
C THR A 166 18.08 25.71 -5.42
N LYS A 167 17.84 26.54 -4.42
CA LYS A 167 18.81 27.58 -3.97
C LYS A 167 20.21 27.03 -3.62
N HIS A 168 20.30 25.72 -3.35
CA HIS A 168 21.53 25.02 -2.99
C HIS A 168 22.05 24.10 -4.09
N GLY A 169 21.61 24.29 -5.34
CA GLY A 169 22.01 23.51 -6.51
C GLY A 169 20.95 22.52 -6.99
N ILE A 170 21.34 21.66 -7.92
CA ILE A 170 20.47 20.67 -8.54
C ILE A 170 20.26 19.52 -7.57
N LYS A 171 18.99 19.19 -7.30
CA LYS A 171 18.58 18.02 -6.54
C LYS A 171 17.78 17.05 -7.41
N ARG A 172 17.75 15.78 -7.03
CA ARG A 172 16.99 14.74 -7.71
C ARG A 172 15.91 14.21 -6.77
N ALA A 173 14.67 14.29 -7.19
CA ALA A 173 13.55 13.60 -6.53
C ALA A 173 13.39 12.21 -7.16
N GLU A 174 13.36 11.18 -6.34
CA GLU A 174 13.28 9.80 -6.77
C GLU A 174 11.90 9.22 -6.51
N PHE A 175 11.46 8.28 -7.38
CA PHE A 175 10.28 7.50 -7.13
C PHE A 175 10.51 6.58 -5.93
N TYR A 176 9.45 6.32 -5.16
CA TYR A 176 9.52 5.48 -3.96
C TYR A 176 10.10 4.09 -4.25
N HIS A 177 11.22 3.76 -3.64
CA HIS A 177 11.96 2.50 -3.86
C HIS A 177 12.39 1.79 -2.56
N ASN A 178 11.95 2.29 -1.37
CA ASN A 178 12.37 1.73 -0.07
C ASN A 178 11.74 0.37 0.25
N GLY A 179 10.84 -0.13 -0.63
CA GLY A 179 10.11 -1.38 -0.42
C GLY A 179 9.08 -1.29 0.71
N PHE A 180 8.40 -2.42 0.96
CA PHE A 180 7.31 -2.50 1.92
C PHE A 180 7.59 -3.61 2.93
N ARG A 181 8.09 -3.24 4.10
CA ARG A 181 8.41 -4.15 5.20
C ARG A 181 7.47 -3.90 6.37
N LYS A 182 7.07 -4.96 7.06
CA LYS A 182 6.30 -4.83 8.29
C LYS A 182 7.13 -4.09 9.34
N SER A 183 6.58 -3.01 9.88
CA SER A 183 7.15 -2.31 11.04
C SER A 183 6.73 -3.00 12.34
N ALA A 184 7.58 -2.94 13.34
CA ALA A 184 7.16 -3.23 14.70
C ALA A 184 6.22 -2.11 15.20
N PRO A 185 5.19 -2.41 16.03
CA PRO A 185 4.46 -1.36 16.73
C PRO A 185 5.45 -0.59 17.59
N SER A 186 5.29 0.74 17.66
CA SER A 186 5.99 1.54 18.65
C SER A 186 5.60 1.01 20.03
N LYS A 187 6.59 0.83 20.89
CA LYS A 187 6.30 0.62 22.31
C LYS A 187 5.63 1.91 22.78
N LEU A 188 4.41 1.83 23.25
CA LEU A 188 3.86 2.87 24.10
C LEU A 188 4.72 2.80 25.38
N ASP A 189 5.48 3.85 25.63
CA ASP A 189 5.94 4.11 26.99
C ASP A 189 4.64 4.39 27.76
N MET A 190 4.15 3.38 28.45
CA MET A 190 3.15 3.61 29.45
C MET A 190 3.89 4.40 30.55
N ASP A 191 3.55 5.68 30.68
CA ASP A 191 3.92 6.45 31.84
C ASP A 191 3.50 5.64 33.06
N THR A 192 4.47 5.04 33.71
CA THR A 192 4.29 4.47 35.04
C THR A 192 4.18 5.65 35.99
N THR A 193 2.96 6.13 36.19
CA THR A 193 2.59 6.94 37.34
C THR A 193 2.53 6.07 38.57
#